data_fd1fdaea5003eac48303112358cbf875
#
_entry.id   fd1fdaea5003eac48303112358cbf875
#
_cell.length_a   1.000
_cell.length_b   1.000
_cell.length_c   1.000
_cell.angle_alpha   90.00
_cell.angle_beta   90.00
_cell.angle_gamma   90.00
#
_symmetry.space_group_name_H-M   'P 1'
#
loop_
_entity.id
_entity.type
_entity.pdbx_description
1 polymer ?
#
loop_
_entity_poly.entity_id
_entity_poly.type
_entity_poly.pdbx_seq_one_letter_code
_entity_poly.pdbx_strand_id
1 'polypeptide(L)'
;MPIKIKEKKWILYRHTNNLDIIKAVAVNLSTYSKSGISTEEKQSLNNRLRDLSYYSERNPELPLDAINHKINTLAYFMFGHKSTIHGKKKFLFSPLGDLMLSNFDDNLKSAKIFLTQLFAIQFPHPHGGTDSEFNLFPYRLLLQLLREPRLGFKLYSTEVATCLVFVKEIDIKSYKTLVDKILKLRSQSTDEWIDLLDSKPHAHVNSYYEWDYYQSKLFSTAGIINKVEGEKIHKMMHGASTTRTIKDTYVELDSEVINFCDKLLSIYSPFKKPLDLNDPHRLSSDVVKEIYSFFPNELLIEIGVSSSGGLQNVMNLMNAIEYHSENPEKDSPYEFEKLLTDGFNYFVNVEALLVGGAGKTDVECLFLDTKYKFCVDAKSSSRKLSSLNGGRLRLHRRKIGAGYTLIITPRYVPSVLTDIEGDDVSVLLASTFTEYLYQLITSKDTETDYTDLHNLILENTGTDISSLVSDLTFEKFAS
;
A
#
# COMPACT_ATOMS: atom_id res chain seq x y z
N MET A 1 -26.69 25.69 19.87
CA MET A 1 -26.16 25.84 18.50
C MET A 1 -26.59 24.59 17.70
N PRO A 2 -27.16 24.71 16.50
CA PRO A 2 -27.48 23.53 15.72
C PRO A 2 -26.18 22.78 15.38
N ILE A 3 -26.19 21.46 15.60
CA ILE A 3 -25.08 20.58 15.22
C ILE A 3 -24.97 20.66 13.69
N LYS A 4 -23.91 21.34 13.19
CA LYS A 4 -23.61 21.30 11.75
C LYS A 4 -23.16 19.89 11.42
N ILE A 5 -24.04 19.09 10.84
CA ILE A 5 -23.68 17.78 10.26
C ILE A 5 -22.70 18.08 9.13
N LYS A 6 -21.42 17.77 9.37
CA LYS A 6 -20.38 17.93 8.37
C LYS A 6 -20.62 16.90 7.29
N GLU A 7 -20.84 17.36 6.07
CA GLU A 7 -21.02 16.45 4.94
C GLU A 7 -19.74 15.62 4.74
N LYS A 8 -19.88 14.30 4.66
CA LYS A 8 -18.76 13.38 4.51
C LYS A 8 -18.27 13.42 3.07
N LYS A 9 -16.96 13.52 2.91
CA LYS A 9 -16.26 13.59 1.63
C LYS A 9 -14.94 12.84 1.70
N TRP A 10 -14.34 12.57 0.56
CA TRP A 10 -13.00 12.02 0.50
C TRP A 10 -12.01 12.85 1.29
N ILE A 11 -11.04 12.20 1.92
CA ILE A 11 -9.86 12.89 2.41
C ILE A 11 -8.94 13.18 1.23
N LEU A 12 -8.90 14.45 0.85
CA LEU A 12 -7.86 14.97 -0.02
C LEU A 12 -6.73 15.49 0.87
N TYR A 13 -5.62 14.74 0.91
CA TYR A 13 -4.53 15.06 1.83
C TYR A 13 -3.87 16.40 1.50
N ARG A 14 -3.89 17.36 2.44
CA ARG A 14 -3.62 18.79 2.20
C ARG A 14 -2.33 19.32 2.84
N HIS A 15 -1.37 18.45 3.11
CA HIS A 15 -0.17 18.88 3.85
C HIS A 15 1.05 19.11 2.95
N THR A 16 0.95 18.80 1.66
CA THR A 16 1.93 19.14 0.64
C THR A 16 1.28 19.26 -0.74
N ASN A 17 1.87 20.06 -1.59
CA ASN A 17 1.46 20.27 -2.98
C ASN A 17 2.66 20.20 -3.95
N ASN A 18 3.77 19.62 -3.50
CA ASN A 18 4.99 19.45 -4.28
C ASN A 18 5.63 18.10 -3.96
N LEU A 19 5.97 17.34 -4.99
CA LEU A 19 6.63 16.04 -4.87
C LEU A 19 8.03 16.16 -4.26
N ASP A 20 8.78 17.24 -4.50
CA ASP A 20 10.12 17.41 -3.95
C ASP A 20 10.13 17.48 -2.42
N ILE A 21 9.05 18.01 -1.83
CA ILE A 21 8.90 18.00 -0.37
C ILE A 21 8.71 16.56 0.13
N ILE A 22 7.93 15.75 -0.58
CA ILE A 22 7.74 14.33 -0.25
C ILE A 22 9.07 13.60 -0.37
N LYS A 23 9.81 13.82 -1.46
CA LYS A 23 11.15 13.25 -1.68
C LYS A 23 12.10 13.60 -0.53
N ALA A 24 12.18 14.87 -0.15
CA ALA A 24 13.04 15.32 0.94
C ALA A 24 12.68 14.66 2.29
N VAL A 25 11.40 14.50 2.59
CA VAL A 25 10.94 13.81 3.80
C VAL A 25 11.29 12.32 3.74
N ALA A 26 11.06 11.65 2.62
CA ALA A 26 11.36 10.23 2.44
C ALA A 26 12.86 9.94 2.58
N VAL A 27 13.72 10.69 1.90
CA VAL A 27 15.18 10.56 2.01
C VAL A 27 15.66 10.76 3.44
N ASN A 28 15.11 11.76 4.14
CA ASN A 28 15.48 12.00 5.53
C ASN A 28 15.11 10.81 6.43
N LEU A 29 13.88 10.28 6.28
CA LEU A 29 13.43 9.13 7.08
C LEU A 29 14.20 7.86 6.73
N SER A 30 14.56 7.60 5.48
CA SER A 30 15.35 6.43 5.08
C SER A 30 16.75 6.44 5.71
N THR A 31 17.32 7.63 5.93
CA THR A 31 18.64 7.79 6.57
C THR A 31 18.57 7.54 8.09
N TYR A 32 17.43 7.80 8.73
CA TYR A 32 17.27 7.71 10.18
C TYR A 32 16.39 6.53 10.63
N SER A 33 15.95 5.67 9.72
CA SER A 33 14.99 4.60 10.02
C SER A 33 15.45 3.58 11.07
N LYS A 34 16.77 3.47 11.30
CA LYS A 34 17.35 2.58 12.35
C LYS A 34 16.91 2.95 13.77
N SER A 35 16.68 4.22 14.05
CA SER A 35 16.41 4.71 15.41
C SER A 35 14.94 4.97 15.72
N GLY A 36 14.08 5.00 14.71
CA GLY A 36 12.65 5.30 14.87
C GLY A 36 12.30 6.76 14.57
N ILE A 37 11.06 7.17 14.82
CA ILE A 37 10.59 8.56 14.63
C ILE A 37 10.63 9.26 16.00
N SER A 38 11.82 9.51 16.53
CA SER A 38 12.03 10.21 17.79
C SER A 38 11.75 11.73 17.66
N THR A 39 11.70 12.41 18.78
CA THR A 39 11.57 13.87 18.81
C THR A 39 12.79 14.56 18.17
N GLU A 40 13.98 14.04 18.41
CA GLU A 40 15.26 14.55 17.89
C GLU A 40 15.32 14.41 16.37
N GLU A 41 14.87 13.26 15.82
CA GLU A 41 14.80 13.01 14.37
C GLU A 41 13.79 13.93 13.69
N LYS A 42 12.64 14.15 14.29
CA LYS A 42 11.67 15.13 13.80
C LYS A 42 12.22 16.54 13.81
N GLN A 43 13.00 16.91 14.84
CA GLN A 43 13.64 18.22 14.91
C GLN A 43 14.72 18.35 13.80
N SER A 44 15.51 17.32 13.56
CA SER A 44 16.49 17.29 12.48
C SER A 44 15.81 17.45 11.11
N LEU A 45 14.72 16.72 10.86
CA LEU A 45 13.92 16.86 9.64
C LEU A 45 13.34 18.27 9.50
N ASN A 46 12.82 18.86 10.60
CA ASN A 46 12.30 20.23 10.61
C ASN A 46 13.38 21.24 10.17
N ASN A 47 14.57 21.13 10.76
CA ASN A 47 15.69 22.02 10.43
C ASN A 47 16.06 21.88 8.95
N ARG A 48 16.22 20.66 8.45
CA ARG A 48 16.56 20.39 7.05
C ARG A 48 15.52 20.93 6.06
N LEU A 49 14.21 20.77 6.33
CA LEU A 49 13.16 21.32 5.49
C LEU A 49 13.14 22.85 5.49
N ARG A 50 13.53 23.48 6.59
CA ARG A 50 13.71 24.94 6.67
C ARG A 50 14.91 25.41 5.86
N ASP A 51 16.05 24.73 5.98
CA ASP A 51 17.27 25.03 5.22
C ASP A 51 17.03 24.92 3.70
N LEU A 52 16.22 23.95 3.28
CA LEU A 52 15.79 23.79 1.89
C LEU A 52 14.68 24.76 1.46
N SER A 53 14.24 25.65 2.34
CA SER A 53 13.11 26.57 2.10
C SER A 53 11.77 25.89 1.78
N TYR A 54 11.63 24.62 2.11
CA TYR A 54 10.38 23.86 1.91
C TYR A 54 9.37 24.06 3.03
N TYR A 55 9.78 24.64 4.14
CA TYR A 55 8.95 24.84 5.29
C TYR A 55 9.30 26.14 6.03
N SER A 56 8.27 26.93 6.34
CA SER A 56 8.33 28.05 7.28
C SER A 56 7.44 27.77 8.47
N GLU A 57 7.99 27.89 9.67
CA GLU A 57 7.26 27.64 10.90
C GLU A 57 6.15 28.67 11.09
N ARG A 58 4.90 28.21 11.16
CA ARG A 58 3.72 29.07 11.36
C ARG A 58 3.21 29.07 12.80
N ASN A 59 3.55 28.04 13.56
CA ASN A 59 3.14 27.89 14.96
C ASN A 59 4.34 27.46 15.81
N PRO A 60 5.03 28.44 16.46
CA PRO A 60 6.19 28.14 17.30
C PRO A 60 5.85 27.33 18.57
N GLU A 61 4.59 27.30 18.99
CA GLU A 61 4.17 26.52 20.18
C GLU A 61 4.07 25.01 19.86
N LEU A 62 3.86 24.64 18.59
CA LEU A 62 3.73 23.24 18.13
C LEU A 62 4.66 22.98 16.93
N PRO A 63 5.97 23.15 17.07
CA PRO A 63 6.91 23.12 15.93
C PRO A 63 6.95 21.78 15.21
N LEU A 64 6.67 20.67 15.90
CA LEU A 64 6.72 19.32 15.32
C LEU A 64 5.37 18.82 14.75
N ASP A 65 4.29 19.56 14.93
CA ASP A 65 2.97 19.16 14.39
C ASP A 65 3.00 19.11 12.85
N ALA A 66 3.56 20.14 12.22
CA ALA A 66 3.73 20.18 10.78
C ALA A 66 4.61 19.03 10.25
N ILE A 67 5.62 18.63 11.01
CA ILE A 67 6.50 17.50 10.64
C ILE A 67 5.74 16.18 10.74
N ASN A 68 4.90 16.00 11.76
CA ASN A 68 4.02 14.82 11.84
C ASN A 68 3.11 14.71 10.60
N HIS A 69 2.57 15.85 10.13
CA HIS A 69 1.78 15.89 8.90
C HIS A 69 2.60 15.54 7.64
N LYS A 70 3.86 15.97 7.56
CA LYS A 70 4.76 15.60 6.45
C LYS A 70 5.06 14.10 6.43
N ILE A 71 5.35 13.50 7.58
CA ILE A 71 5.55 12.05 7.71
C ILE A 71 4.24 11.30 7.37
N ASN A 72 3.10 11.80 7.82
CA ASN A 72 1.80 11.21 7.47
C ASN A 72 1.50 11.29 5.97
N THR A 73 2.07 12.28 5.26
CA THR A 73 1.96 12.35 3.79
C THR A 73 2.57 11.12 3.13
N LEU A 74 3.71 10.63 3.61
CA LEU A 74 4.33 9.41 3.08
C LEU A 74 3.41 8.20 3.27
N ALA A 75 2.82 8.06 4.46
CA ALA A 75 1.90 6.96 4.71
C ALA A 75 0.64 7.06 3.83
N TYR A 76 0.07 8.24 3.66
CA TYR A 76 -1.09 8.42 2.80
C TYR A 76 -0.80 8.10 1.33
N PHE A 77 0.35 8.50 0.81
CA PHE A 77 0.74 8.22 -0.58
C PHE A 77 1.51 6.90 -0.76
N MET A 78 1.31 5.94 0.13
CA MET A 78 1.78 4.55 -0.01
C MET A 78 3.31 4.37 -0.06
N PHE A 79 4.09 5.35 0.43
CA PHE A 79 5.54 5.17 0.59
C PHE A 79 5.89 4.17 1.69
N GLY A 80 5.00 3.95 2.62
CA GLY A 80 5.18 3.05 3.74
C GLY A 80 4.19 3.33 4.86
N HIS A 81 4.35 2.68 6.00
CA HIS A 81 3.44 2.81 7.12
C HIS A 81 4.18 2.96 8.46
N LYS A 82 3.49 3.46 9.45
CA LYS A 82 3.99 3.52 10.83
C LYS A 82 3.71 2.20 11.53
N SER A 83 4.72 1.64 12.17
CA SER A 83 4.61 0.47 13.01
C SER A 83 5.20 0.75 14.40
N THR A 84 4.85 -0.07 15.38
CA THR A 84 5.45 -0.03 16.72
C THR A 84 6.25 -1.32 16.90
N ILE A 85 7.57 -1.19 16.95
CA ILE A 85 8.50 -2.31 17.08
C ILE A 85 9.28 -2.12 18.35
N HIS A 86 9.29 -3.11 19.24
CA HIS A 86 9.89 -3.04 20.58
C HIS A 86 9.52 -1.75 21.34
N GLY A 87 8.26 -1.35 21.27
CA GLY A 87 7.75 -0.12 21.90
C GLY A 87 8.15 1.20 21.25
N LYS A 88 8.91 1.17 20.19
CA LYS A 88 9.33 2.38 19.42
C LYS A 88 8.50 2.52 18.15
N LYS A 89 8.02 3.73 17.90
CA LYS A 89 7.34 4.05 16.63
C LYS A 89 8.37 4.21 15.52
N LYS A 90 8.20 3.47 14.43
CA LYS A 90 9.07 3.49 13.26
C LYS A 90 8.25 3.71 11.99
N PHE A 91 8.91 4.16 10.92
CA PHE A 91 8.32 4.24 9.59
C PHE A 91 8.94 3.13 8.74
N LEU A 92 8.10 2.23 8.23
CA LEU A 92 8.51 1.13 7.35
C LEU A 92 8.17 1.51 5.93
N PHE A 93 9.18 1.54 5.06
CA PHE A 93 8.95 1.79 3.64
C PHE A 93 8.26 0.58 3.00
N SER A 94 7.37 0.85 2.08
CA SER A 94 6.75 -0.16 1.21
C SER A 94 7.67 -0.45 0.03
N PRO A 95 7.48 -1.58 -0.70
CA PRO A 95 8.24 -1.83 -1.93
C PRO A 95 8.18 -0.69 -2.96
N LEU A 96 7.02 -0.03 -3.10
CA LEU A 96 6.89 1.18 -3.93
C LEU A 96 7.63 2.38 -3.35
N GLY A 97 7.68 2.49 -2.02
CA GLY A 97 8.44 3.54 -1.34
C GLY A 97 9.95 3.39 -1.58
N ASP A 98 10.49 2.19 -1.44
CA ASP A 98 11.90 1.87 -1.69
C ASP A 98 12.26 2.07 -3.16
N LEU A 99 11.38 1.61 -4.06
CA LEU A 99 11.57 1.83 -5.50
C LEU A 99 11.59 3.33 -5.84
N MET A 100 10.75 4.13 -5.20
CA MET A 100 10.73 5.58 -5.36
C MET A 100 12.04 6.21 -4.86
N LEU A 101 12.51 5.83 -3.67
CA LEU A 101 13.78 6.30 -3.11
C LEU A 101 14.95 6.05 -4.07
N SER A 102 14.97 4.90 -4.73
CA SER A 102 16.01 4.50 -5.68
C SER A 102 15.94 5.19 -7.05
N ASN A 103 14.83 5.91 -7.35
CA ASN A 103 14.59 6.51 -8.66
C ASN A 103 14.25 8.01 -8.59
N PHE A 104 14.54 8.70 -7.52
CA PHE A 104 14.19 10.12 -7.36
C PHE A 104 14.82 11.06 -8.39
N ASP A 105 15.97 10.67 -8.96
CA ASP A 105 16.69 11.47 -9.95
C ASP A 105 16.09 11.35 -11.37
N ASP A 106 15.22 10.37 -11.60
CA ASP A 106 14.51 10.15 -12.86
C ASP A 106 13.06 10.58 -12.73
N ASN A 107 12.72 11.73 -13.29
CA ASN A 107 11.38 12.30 -13.17
C ASN A 107 10.30 11.41 -13.78
N LEU A 108 10.56 10.77 -14.92
CA LEU A 108 9.56 9.92 -15.58
C LEU A 108 9.33 8.62 -14.82
N LYS A 109 10.41 7.99 -14.33
CA LYS A 109 10.26 6.81 -13.46
C LYS A 109 9.55 7.18 -12.16
N SER A 110 9.93 8.29 -11.53
CA SER A 110 9.26 8.81 -10.34
C SER A 110 7.76 9.04 -10.59
N ALA A 111 7.38 9.61 -11.74
CA ALA A 111 5.98 9.82 -12.12
C ALA A 111 5.22 8.49 -12.23
N LYS A 112 5.80 7.48 -12.89
CA LYS A 112 5.18 6.16 -13.06
C LYS A 112 5.07 5.40 -11.73
N ILE A 113 6.07 5.50 -10.86
CA ILE A 113 6.01 4.92 -9.51
C ILE A 113 4.93 5.62 -8.68
N PHE A 114 4.88 6.96 -8.70
CA PHE A 114 3.86 7.69 -7.95
C PHE A 114 2.45 7.44 -8.48
N LEU A 115 2.27 7.35 -9.80
CA LEU A 115 1.02 6.89 -10.40
C LEU A 115 0.60 5.52 -9.87
N THR A 116 1.54 4.58 -9.76
CA THR A 116 1.28 3.24 -9.21
C THR A 116 0.90 3.30 -7.73
N GLN A 117 1.54 4.15 -6.94
CA GLN A 117 1.15 4.39 -5.54
C GLN A 117 -0.29 4.90 -5.44
N LEU A 118 -0.74 5.77 -6.36
CA LEU A 118 -2.14 6.21 -6.40
C LEU A 118 -3.11 5.07 -6.68
N PHE A 119 -2.71 4.06 -7.47
CA PHE A 119 -3.52 2.86 -7.70
C PHE A 119 -3.67 1.98 -6.46
N ALA A 120 -2.72 2.02 -5.53
CA ALA A 120 -2.78 1.27 -4.27
C ALA A 120 -3.74 1.92 -3.25
N ILE A 121 -3.98 3.23 -3.34
CA ILE A 121 -4.80 3.95 -2.37
C ILE A 121 -6.25 3.51 -2.45
N GLN A 122 -6.75 3.01 -1.34
CA GLN A 122 -8.14 2.64 -1.13
C GLN A 122 -8.79 3.47 -0.01
N PHE A 123 -10.11 3.48 0.03
CA PHE A 123 -10.90 3.93 1.18
C PHE A 123 -11.76 2.76 1.68
N PRO A 124 -11.84 2.52 3.01
CA PRO A 124 -11.09 3.23 4.08
C PRO A 124 -9.57 3.10 3.91
N HIS A 125 -8.86 4.19 4.22
CA HIS A 125 -7.41 4.23 4.07
C HIS A 125 -6.70 3.58 5.27
N PRO A 126 -5.67 2.72 5.07
CA PRO A 126 -4.98 2.05 6.17
C PRO A 126 -4.25 3.00 7.14
N HIS A 127 -3.84 4.18 6.66
CA HIS A 127 -3.29 5.24 7.52
C HIS A 127 -4.35 5.87 8.46
N GLY A 128 -5.64 5.60 8.23
CA GLY A 128 -6.75 6.17 9.00
C GLY A 128 -7.26 7.51 8.47
N GLY A 129 -8.23 8.05 9.18
CA GLY A 129 -8.80 9.38 8.88
C GLY A 129 -9.89 9.40 7.80
N THR A 130 -10.12 8.31 7.07
CA THR A 130 -11.26 8.18 6.15
C THR A 130 -12.50 7.68 6.89
N ASP A 131 -13.66 8.16 6.44
CA ASP A 131 -14.93 7.68 6.96
C ASP A 131 -15.23 6.28 6.42
N SER A 132 -15.74 5.39 7.27
CA SER A 132 -16.07 4.00 6.93
C SER A 132 -17.19 3.85 5.89
N GLU A 133 -17.91 4.93 5.57
CA GLU A 133 -18.90 4.92 4.49
C GLU A 133 -18.29 4.90 3.09
N PHE A 134 -16.99 5.24 2.94
CA PHE A 134 -16.31 5.20 1.66
C PHE A 134 -15.65 3.83 1.46
N ASN A 135 -16.05 3.15 0.39
CA ASN A 135 -15.55 1.82 0.04
C ASN A 135 -15.21 1.75 -1.45
N LEU A 136 -14.06 2.33 -1.84
CA LEU A 136 -13.64 2.45 -3.23
C LEU A 136 -12.14 2.73 -3.36
N PHE A 137 -11.62 2.64 -4.60
CA PHE A 137 -10.29 3.12 -4.98
C PHE A 137 -10.41 4.53 -5.60
N PRO A 138 -10.22 5.62 -4.81
CA PRO A 138 -10.55 6.97 -5.24
C PRO A 138 -9.75 7.44 -6.45
N TYR A 139 -8.46 7.14 -6.49
CA TYR A 139 -7.61 7.60 -7.58
C TYR A 139 -7.73 6.74 -8.83
N ARG A 140 -8.04 5.43 -8.71
CA ARG A 140 -8.42 4.64 -9.90
C ARG A 140 -9.68 5.21 -10.55
N LEU A 141 -10.67 5.63 -9.75
CA LEU A 141 -11.87 6.28 -10.27
C LEU A 141 -11.56 7.63 -10.93
N LEU A 142 -10.75 8.47 -10.29
CA LEU A 142 -10.29 9.74 -10.86
C LEU A 142 -9.59 9.52 -12.22
N LEU A 143 -8.64 8.59 -12.28
CA LEU A 143 -7.87 8.29 -13.49
C LEU A 143 -8.76 7.68 -14.58
N GLN A 144 -9.74 6.83 -14.22
CA GLN A 144 -10.72 6.30 -15.15
C GLN A 144 -11.59 7.43 -15.77
N LEU A 145 -11.99 8.43 -15.00
CA LEU A 145 -12.71 9.59 -15.49
C LEU A 145 -11.83 10.47 -16.41
N LEU A 146 -10.54 10.62 -16.11
CA LEU A 146 -9.60 11.29 -17.00
C LEU A 146 -9.34 10.51 -18.31
N ARG A 147 -9.72 9.23 -18.37
CA ARG A 147 -9.69 8.42 -19.60
C ARG A 147 -11.07 8.22 -20.22
N GLU A 148 -12.10 8.90 -19.74
CA GLU A 148 -13.47 8.81 -20.28
C GLU A 148 -13.61 9.71 -21.55
N PRO A 149 -13.81 9.11 -22.74
CA PRO A 149 -13.91 9.89 -23.98
C PRO A 149 -15.06 10.89 -23.99
N ARG A 150 -16.18 10.55 -23.35
CA ARG A 150 -17.36 11.44 -23.26
C ARG A 150 -17.05 12.72 -22.48
N LEU A 151 -16.09 12.67 -21.55
CA LEU A 151 -15.61 13.82 -20.79
C LEU A 151 -14.50 14.59 -21.52
N GLY A 152 -14.10 14.17 -22.71
CA GLY A 152 -13.02 14.79 -23.46
C GLY A 152 -11.66 14.64 -22.78
N PHE A 153 -11.46 13.54 -22.02
CA PHE A 153 -10.22 13.21 -21.30
C PHE A 153 -9.77 14.26 -20.28
N LYS A 154 -10.70 15.04 -19.74
CA LYS A 154 -10.42 16.08 -18.75
C LYS A 154 -11.49 16.14 -17.64
N LEU A 155 -11.07 16.64 -16.48
CA LEU A 155 -11.97 16.94 -15.36
C LEU A 155 -11.73 18.36 -14.85
N TYR A 156 -12.81 19.09 -14.60
CA TYR A 156 -12.74 20.39 -13.97
C TYR A 156 -12.63 20.28 -12.46
N SER A 157 -11.88 21.19 -11.84
CA SER A 157 -11.73 21.24 -10.38
C SER A 157 -13.07 21.38 -9.66
N THR A 158 -14.03 22.03 -10.27
CA THR A 158 -15.41 22.16 -9.77
C THR A 158 -16.16 20.80 -9.79
N GLU A 159 -15.96 19.97 -10.82
CA GLU A 159 -16.56 18.63 -10.92
C GLU A 159 -16.01 17.68 -9.83
N VAL A 160 -14.70 17.74 -9.60
CA VAL A 160 -14.09 17.00 -8.50
C VAL A 160 -14.68 17.44 -7.17
N ALA A 161 -14.79 18.75 -6.94
CA ALA A 161 -15.24 19.34 -5.69
C ALA A 161 -16.74 19.15 -5.39
N THR A 162 -17.58 19.04 -6.42
CA THR A 162 -19.05 18.98 -6.26
C THR A 162 -19.63 17.58 -6.51
N CYS A 163 -18.90 16.69 -7.19
CA CYS A 163 -19.39 15.37 -7.55
C CYS A 163 -18.48 14.26 -7.03
N LEU A 164 -17.20 14.25 -7.45
CA LEU A 164 -16.34 13.09 -7.29
C LEU A 164 -16.05 12.78 -5.81
N VAL A 165 -15.68 13.77 -5.03
CA VAL A 165 -15.29 13.59 -3.61
C VAL A 165 -16.43 13.10 -2.70
N PHE A 166 -17.65 13.05 -3.18
CA PHE A 166 -18.81 12.53 -2.45
C PHE A 166 -19.24 11.12 -2.87
N VAL A 167 -18.54 10.51 -3.83
CA VAL A 167 -18.79 9.12 -4.25
C VAL A 167 -18.34 8.19 -3.13
N LYS A 168 -19.25 7.40 -2.58
CA LYS A 168 -18.98 6.48 -1.46
C LYS A 168 -18.52 5.11 -1.93
N GLU A 169 -19.12 4.63 -3.01
CA GLU A 169 -18.83 3.36 -3.66
C GLU A 169 -19.09 3.50 -5.15
N ILE A 170 -18.52 2.63 -5.96
CA ILE A 170 -18.65 2.70 -7.40
C ILE A 170 -18.71 1.30 -8.02
N ASP A 171 -19.66 1.13 -8.94
CA ASP A 171 -19.76 0.01 -9.86
C ASP A 171 -19.94 0.52 -11.30
N ILE A 172 -20.03 -0.38 -12.27
CA ILE A 172 -20.19 -0.01 -13.70
C ILE A 172 -21.45 0.83 -13.94
N LYS A 173 -22.54 0.57 -13.21
CA LYS A 173 -23.81 1.28 -13.39
C LYS A 173 -23.73 2.70 -12.80
N SER A 174 -23.26 2.81 -11.57
CA SER A 174 -23.09 4.10 -10.89
C SER A 174 -22.01 4.95 -11.55
N TYR A 175 -20.98 4.35 -12.15
CA TYR A 175 -20.00 5.06 -12.98
C TYR A 175 -20.66 5.76 -14.18
N LYS A 176 -21.49 5.05 -14.95
CA LYS A 176 -22.25 5.65 -16.07
C LYS A 176 -23.11 6.82 -15.60
N THR A 177 -23.79 6.65 -14.47
CA THR A 177 -24.62 7.71 -13.86
C THR A 177 -23.75 8.92 -13.43
N LEU A 178 -22.55 8.68 -12.89
CA LEU A 178 -21.61 9.74 -12.52
C LEU A 178 -21.16 10.53 -13.75
N VAL A 179 -20.78 9.85 -14.82
CA VAL A 179 -20.38 10.50 -16.07
C VAL A 179 -21.53 11.33 -16.67
N ASP A 180 -22.76 10.78 -16.71
CA ASP A 180 -23.93 11.49 -17.19
C ASP A 180 -24.25 12.72 -16.32
N LYS A 181 -24.07 12.62 -15.00
CA LYS A 181 -24.17 13.77 -14.09
C LYS A 181 -23.15 14.85 -14.40
N ILE A 182 -21.90 14.49 -14.63
CA ILE A 182 -20.83 15.45 -15.00
C ILE A 182 -21.17 16.12 -16.33
N LEU A 183 -21.58 15.37 -17.34
CA LEU A 183 -21.98 15.93 -18.63
C LEU A 183 -23.16 16.91 -18.51
N LYS A 184 -24.15 16.57 -17.68
CA LYS A 184 -25.26 17.47 -17.39
C LYS A 184 -24.77 18.77 -16.71
N LEU A 185 -23.85 18.68 -15.77
CA LEU A 185 -23.27 19.87 -15.13
C LEU A 185 -22.53 20.75 -16.14
N ARG A 186 -21.80 20.16 -17.09
CA ARG A 186 -21.10 20.92 -18.16
C ARG A 186 -22.03 21.67 -19.09
N SER A 187 -23.29 21.24 -19.20
CA SER A 187 -24.30 21.95 -20.01
C SER A 187 -25.01 23.08 -19.25
N GLN A 188 -24.72 23.27 -17.98
CA GLN A 188 -25.31 24.32 -17.15
C GLN A 188 -24.70 25.69 -17.42
N SER A 189 -25.51 26.72 -17.20
CA SER A 189 -25.04 28.11 -17.22
C SER A 189 -24.12 28.44 -16.03
N THR A 190 -23.40 29.53 -16.10
CA THR A 190 -22.56 30.01 -14.99
C THR A 190 -23.39 30.27 -13.73
N ASP A 191 -24.59 30.79 -13.85
CA ASP A 191 -25.47 31.06 -12.71
C ASP A 191 -25.91 29.75 -12.01
N GLU A 192 -26.27 28.72 -12.79
CA GLU A 192 -26.58 27.39 -12.23
C GLU A 192 -25.37 26.75 -11.54
N TRP A 193 -24.14 26.98 -12.03
CA TRP A 193 -22.92 26.56 -11.35
C TRP A 193 -22.70 27.30 -10.03
N ILE A 194 -22.98 28.62 -9.97
CA ILE A 194 -22.91 29.40 -8.75
C ILE A 194 -23.91 28.89 -7.73
N ASP A 195 -25.18 28.67 -8.14
CA ASP A 195 -26.22 28.10 -7.29
C ASP A 195 -25.81 26.73 -6.71
N LEU A 196 -25.21 25.87 -7.57
CA LEU A 196 -24.71 24.56 -7.10
C LEU A 196 -23.60 24.71 -6.08
N LEU A 197 -22.62 25.59 -6.32
CA LEU A 197 -21.53 25.83 -5.40
C LEU A 197 -22.03 26.38 -4.05
N ASP A 198 -23.00 27.29 -4.08
CA ASP A 198 -23.58 27.92 -2.90
C ASP A 198 -24.61 27.02 -2.18
N SER A 199 -25.07 25.93 -2.81
CA SER A 199 -25.97 24.96 -2.18
C SER A 199 -25.32 24.28 -0.94
N LYS A 200 -23.98 24.10 -0.96
CA LYS A 200 -23.19 23.50 0.11
C LYS A 200 -21.85 24.21 0.25
N PRO A 201 -21.85 25.50 0.55
CA PRO A 201 -20.70 26.37 0.35
C PRO A 201 -19.46 25.91 1.10
N HIS A 202 -19.61 25.46 2.36
CA HIS A 202 -18.48 25.01 3.17
C HIS A 202 -17.86 23.71 2.63
N ALA A 203 -18.66 22.75 2.18
CA ALA A 203 -18.15 21.49 1.63
C ALA A 203 -17.49 21.71 0.28
N HIS A 204 -18.13 22.45 -0.63
CA HIS A 204 -17.63 22.67 -1.98
C HIS A 204 -16.35 23.52 -2.00
N VAL A 205 -16.29 24.63 -1.25
CA VAL A 205 -15.09 25.48 -1.21
C VAL A 205 -13.89 24.75 -0.60
N ASN A 206 -14.11 23.96 0.45
CA ASN A 206 -13.04 23.17 1.06
C ASN A 206 -12.54 22.08 0.08
N SER A 207 -13.45 21.35 -0.56
CA SER A 207 -13.10 20.32 -1.53
C SER A 207 -12.36 20.91 -2.73
N TYR A 208 -12.85 22.05 -3.25
CA TYR A 208 -12.19 22.76 -4.33
C TYR A 208 -10.75 23.14 -3.95
N TYR A 209 -10.57 23.75 -2.77
CA TYR A 209 -9.26 24.20 -2.32
C TYR A 209 -8.31 23.03 -2.03
N GLU A 210 -8.78 21.95 -1.41
CA GLU A 210 -7.99 20.76 -1.16
C GLU A 210 -7.57 20.07 -2.45
N TRP A 211 -8.44 20.03 -3.45
CA TRP A 211 -8.12 19.48 -4.77
C TRP A 211 -7.22 20.43 -5.56
N ASP A 212 -7.69 21.63 -5.83
CA ASP A 212 -7.05 22.55 -6.78
C ASP A 212 -5.68 23.02 -6.31
N TYR A 213 -5.54 23.39 -5.02
CA TYR A 213 -4.30 23.92 -4.49
C TYR A 213 -3.32 22.85 -4.01
N TYR A 214 -3.81 21.72 -3.47
CA TYR A 214 -2.93 20.69 -2.92
C TYR A 214 -2.76 19.51 -3.87
N GLN A 215 -3.82 18.77 -4.15
CA GLN A 215 -3.69 17.47 -4.83
C GLN A 215 -3.37 17.61 -6.31
N SER A 216 -4.12 18.46 -7.05
CA SER A 216 -3.84 18.63 -8.47
C SER A 216 -2.46 19.25 -8.71
N LYS A 217 -2.04 20.17 -7.82
CA LYS A 217 -0.69 20.73 -7.90
C LYS A 217 0.38 19.69 -7.60
N LEU A 218 0.17 18.83 -6.59
CA LEU A 218 1.08 17.72 -6.30
C LEU A 218 1.19 16.76 -7.50
N PHE A 219 0.07 16.37 -8.08
CA PHE A 219 0.06 15.45 -9.22
C PHE A 219 0.69 16.08 -10.48
N SER A 220 0.53 17.39 -10.64
CA SER A 220 1.20 18.12 -11.72
C SER A 220 2.72 18.20 -11.50
N THR A 221 3.19 18.51 -10.29
CA THR A 221 4.64 18.50 -9.99
C THR A 221 5.24 17.09 -10.03
N ALA A 222 4.41 16.06 -9.90
CA ALA A 222 4.82 14.66 -10.03
C ALA A 222 4.82 14.18 -11.50
N GLY A 223 4.42 15.00 -12.48
CA GLY A 223 4.38 14.61 -13.89
C GLY A 223 3.26 13.64 -14.24
N ILE A 224 2.17 13.60 -13.44
CA ILE A 224 1.02 12.70 -13.69
C ILE A 224 -0.06 13.42 -14.49
N ILE A 225 -0.30 14.69 -14.19
CA ILE A 225 -1.33 15.49 -14.87
C ILE A 225 -0.80 16.83 -15.32
N ASN A 226 -1.39 17.34 -16.40
CA ASN A 226 -1.29 18.70 -16.82
C ASN A 226 -2.46 19.49 -16.26
N LYS A 227 -2.17 20.59 -15.56
CA LYS A 227 -3.17 21.48 -15.00
C LYS A 227 -3.27 22.73 -15.86
N VAL A 228 -4.47 23.00 -16.36
CA VAL A 228 -4.76 24.19 -17.19
C VAL A 228 -5.65 25.12 -16.38
N GLU A 229 -5.13 26.30 -16.07
CA GLU A 229 -5.88 27.31 -15.34
C GLU A 229 -6.93 27.96 -16.25
N GLY A 230 -8.16 28.03 -15.75
CA GLY A 230 -9.26 28.67 -16.41
C GLY A 230 -9.63 30.04 -15.82
N GLU A 231 -10.73 30.58 -16.30
CA GLU A 231 -11.25 31.87 -15.85
C GLU A 231 -11.92 31.77 -14.47
N LYS A 232 -12.11 32.91 -13.84
CA LYS A 232 -12.81 32.99 -12.56
C LYS A 232 -14.31 32.79 -12.78
N ILE A 233 -14.89 31.82 -12.04
CA ILE A 233 -16.34 31.58 -12.00
C ILE A 233 -16.98 32.33 -10.84
N HIS A 234 -16.45 32.12 -9.60
CA HIS A 234 -17.09 32.58 -8.39
C HIS A 234 -16.07 32.88 -7.30
N LYS A 235 -16.51 33.60 -6.23
CA LYS A 235 -15.70 33.86 -5.06
C LYS A 235 -16.47 33.44 -3.82
N MET A 236 -15.98 32.41 -3.12
CA MET A 236 -16.64 31.80 -1.98
C MET A 236 -15.92 32.07 -0.66
N MET A 237 -16.67 32.14 0.42
CA MET A 237 -16.10 32.22 1.77
C MET A 237 -15.47 30.90 2.19
N HIS A 238 -14.24 30.95 2.69
CA HIS A 238 -13.49 29.83 3.22
C HIS A 238 -13.09 30.11 4.67
N GLY A 239 -13.86 29.60 5.62
CA GLY A 239 -13.72 29.98 7.03
C GLY A 239 -14.38 31.33 7.37
N ALA A 240 -13.98 31.93 8.49
CA ALA A 240 -14.64 33.13 9.01
C ALA A 240 -14.24 34.43 8.28
N SER A 241 -13.02 34.49 7.74
CA SER A 241 -12.45 35.78 7.25
C SER A 241 -11.72 35.65 5.89
N THR A 242 -11.60 34.45 5.33
CA THR A 242 -10.89 34.24 4.09
C THR A 242 -11.85 33.87 2.96
N THR A 243 -11.54 34.32 1.74
CA THR A 243 -12.26 33.95 0.53
C THR A 243 -11.36 33.12 -0.39
N ARG A 244 -11.97 32.28 -1.20
CA ARG A 244 -11.30 31.53 -2.29
C ARG A 244 -11.96 31.85 -3.61
N THR A 245 -11.14 32.07 -4.61
CA THR A 245 -11.60 32.22 -5.99
C THR A 245 -11.73 30.83 -6.59
N ILE A 246 -12.92 30.52 -7.08
CA ILE A 246 -13.21 29.33 -7.85
C ILE A 246 -12.98 29.66 -9.31
N LYS A 247 -12.20 28.84 -10.00
CA LYS A 247 -11.86 29.01 -11.42
C LYS A 247 -12.36 27.81 -12.23
N ASP A 248 -12.49 28.00 -13.52
CA ASP A 248 -12.75 26.96 -14.50
C ASP A 248 -11.46 26.22 -14.88
N THR A 249 -10.75 25.80 -13.86
CA THR A 249 -9.50 25.04 -13.97
C THR A 249 -9.80 23.59 -14.26
N TYR A 250 -9.10 22.97 -15.21
CA TYR A 250 -9.22 21.55 -15.48
C TYR A 250 -7.86 20.86 -15.44
N VAL A 251 -7.90 19.55 -15.35
CA VAL A 251 -6.74 18.66 -15.42
C VAL A 251 -6.96 17.59 -16.48
N GLU A 252 -5.88 17.18 -17.10
CA GLU A 252 -5.78 16.05 -18.03
C GLU A 252 -4.55 15.21 -17.69
N LEU A 253 -4.49 13.95 -18.11
CA LEU A 253 -3.28 13.15 -17.90
C LEU A 253 -2.12 13.69 -18.73
N ASP A 254 -0.93 13.64 -18.16
CA ASP A 254 0.29 13.91 -18.90
C ASP A 254 0.51 12.84 -19.98
N SER A 255 0.92 13.26 -21.16
CA SER A 255 1.09 12.37 -22.33
C SER A 255 2.07 11.24 -22.09
N GLU A 256 3.09 11.45 -21.26
CA GLU A 256 4.13 10.46 -20.98
C GLU A 256 3.65 9.30 -20.09
N VAL A 257 2.55 9.49 -19.35
CA VAL A 257 2.00 8.47 -18.45
C VAL A 257 0.70 7.83 -18.94
N ILE A 258 0.07 8.36 -20.00
CA ILE A 258 -1.22 7.88 -20.53
C ILE A 258 -1.22 6.37 -20.79
N ASN A 259 -0.28 5.89 -21.60
CA ASN A 259 -0.22 4.47 -21.98
C ASN A 259 -0.04 3.53 -20.77
N PHE A 260 0.77 3.96 -19.81
CA PHE A 260 0.98 3.20 -18.58
C PHE A 260 -0.26 3.25 -17.68
N CYS A 261 -0.93 4.39 -17.59
CA CYS A 261 -2.20 4.52 -16.88
C CYS A 261 -3.28 3.60 -17.47
N ASP A 262 -3.44 3.57 -18.80
CA ASP A 262 -4.40 2.70 -19.48
C ASP A 262 -4.10 1.22 -19.21
N LYS A 263 -2.82 0.83 -19.22
CA LYS A 263 -2.38 -0.51 -18.87
C LYS A 263 -2.75 -0.87 -17.42
N LEU A 264 -2.49 0.00 -16.47
CA LEU A 264 -2.87 -0.23 -15.07
C LEU A 264 -4.39 -0.28 -14.89
N LEU A 265 -5.17 0.58 -15.54
CA LEU A 265 -6.64 0.57 -15.46
C LEU A 265 -7.25 -0.72 -16.03
N SER A 266 -6.63 -1.32 -17.06
CA SER A 266 -7.09 -2.58 -17.64
C SER A 266 -6.96 -3.77 -16.67
N ILE A 267 -6.01 -3.70 -15.73
CA ILE A 267 -5.71 -4.78 -14.76
C ILE A 267 -6.35 -4.47 -13.40
N TYR A 268 -6.24 -3.22 -12.96
CA TYR A 268 -6.67 -2.75 -11.63
C TYR A 268 -7.89 -1.85 -11.75
N SER A 269 -9.04 -2.45 -11.99
CA SER A 269 -10.31 -1.75 -12.17
C SER A 269 -10.70 -0.89 -10.96
N PRO A 270 -11.28 0.31 -11.16
CA PRO A 270 -11.87 1.10 -10.07
C PRO A 270 -13.10 0.44 -9.44
N PHE A 271 -13.70 -0.56 -10.11
CA PHE A 271 -14.90 -1.27 -9.65
C PHE A 271 -14.60 -2.46 -8.75
N LYS A 272 -13.33 -2.77 -8.52
CA LYS A 272 -12.92 -3.79 -7.54
C LYS A 272 -13.21 -3.27 -6.12
N LYS A 273 -13.66 -4.15 -5.24
CA LYS A 273 -13.86 -3.80 -3.83
C LYS A 273 -12.50 -3.68 -3.13
N PRO A 274 -12.31 -2.65 -2.31
CA PRO A 274 -11.17 -2.54 -1.40
C PRO A 274 -11.10 -3.67 -0.38
N LEU A 275 -9.94 -3.85 0.21
CA LEU A 275 -9.77 -4.73 1.37
C LEU A 275 -10.45 -4.12 2.60
N ASP A 276 -11.18 -4.93 3.35
CA ASP A 276 -11.85 -4.48 4.57
C ASP A 276 -10.85 -4.42 5.72
N LEU A 277 -10.56 -3.21 6.21
CA LEU A 277 -9.67 -2.99 7.36
C LEU A 277 -10.22 -3.58 8.67
N ASN A 278 -11.51 -3.82 8.74
CA ASN A 278 -12.20 -4.39 9.89
C ASN A 278 -12.68 -5.82 9.62
N ASP A 279 -12.07 -6.52 8.66
CA ASP A 279 -12.40 -7.92 8.40
C ASP A 279 -12.28 -8.72 9.69
N PRO A 280 -13.40 -9.25 10.24
CA PRO A 280 -13.38 -10.00 11.50
C PRO A 280 -12.58 -11.29 11.38
N HIS A 281 -12.16 -11.63 10.18
CA HIS A 281 -11.44 -12.84 9.85
C HIS A 281 -9.93 -12.63 9.67
N ARG A 282 -9.41 -11.40 9.82
CA ARG A 282 -8.00 -11.05 9.64
C ARG A 282 -7.50 -10.12 10.75
N LEU A 283 -6.22 -10.17 11.04
CA LEU A 283 -5.60 -9.12 11.84
C LEU A 283 -5.52 -7.84 11.01
N SER A 284 -5.90 -6.71 11.60
CA SER A 284 -5.86 -5.43 10.87
C SER A 284 -4.46 -5.05 10.43
N SER A 285 -3.41 -5.47 11.17
CA SER A 285 -2.01 -5.30 10.79
C SER A 285 -1.67 -6.00 9.48
N ASP A 286 -2.22 -7.20 9.25
CA ASP A 286 -1.94 -7.99 8.05
C ASP A 286 -2.64 -7.40 6.83
N VAL A 287 -3.87 -6.90 7.01
CA VAL A 287 -4.57 -6.17 5.94
C VAL A 287 -3.81 -4.89 5.58
N VAL A 288 -3.28 -4.17 6.57
CA VAL A 288 -2.47 -2.97 6.32
C VAL A 288 -1.21 -3.33 5.54
N LYS A 289 -0.48 -4.37 5.95
CA LYS A 289 0.72 -4.85 5.24
C LYS A 289 0.40 -5.21 3.80
N GLU A 290 -0.67 -5.98 3.54
CA GLU A 290 -1.09 -6.36 2.20
C GLU A 290 -1.40 -5.15 1.32
N ILE A 291 -2.06 -4.13 1.85
CA ILE A 291 -2.33 -2.90 1.07
C ILE A 291 -1.03 -2.19 0.70
N TYR A 292 -0.06 -2.12 1.62
CA TYR A 292 1.24 -1.48 1.37
C TYR A 292 2.18 -2.35 0.54
N SER A 293 1.95 -3.65 0.40
CA SER A 293 2.71 -4.56 -0.46
C SER A 293 2.30 -4.49 -1.95
N PHE A 294 1.29 -3.68 -2.31
CA PHE A 294 0.87 -3.49 -3.70
C PHE A 294 2.05 -3.13 -4.60
N PHE A 295 2.39 -4.02 -5.54
CA PHE A 295 3.54 -3.87 -6.41
C PHE A 295 3.30 -4.57 -7.76
N PRO A 296 2.76 -3.85 -8.76
CA PRO A 296 2.43 -4.45 -10.05
C PRO A 296 3.67 -4.68 -10.93
N ASN A 297 3.74 -5.85 -11.55
CA ASN A 297 4.82 -6.22 -12.47
C ASN A 297 4.95 -5.27 -13.67
N GLU A 298 3.82 -4.73 -14.11
CA GLU A 298 3.75 -3.77 -15.21
C GLU A 298 4.62 -2.53 -14.97
N LEU A 299 4.76 -2.12 -13.71
CA LEU A 299 5.61 -1.00 -13.33
C LEU A 299 7.08 -1.31 -13.62
N LEU A 300 7.59 -2.47 -13.25
CA LEU A 300 8.99 -2.83 -13.44
C LEU A 300 9.36 -2.86 -14.92
N ILE A 301 8.48 -3.42 -15.75
CA ILE A 301 8.64 -3.43 -17.22
C ILE A 301 8.70 -1.99 -17.73
N GLU A 302 7.80 -1.15 -17.25
CA GLU A 302 7.62 0.21 -17.73
C GLU A 302 8.78 1.14 -17.39
N ILE A 303 9.40 0.98 -16.21
CA ILE A 303 10.56 1.78 -15.80
C ILE A 303 11.91 1.22 -16.29
N GLY A 304 11.87 0.14 -17.09
CA GLY A 304 13.07 -0.44 -17.69
C GLY A 304 14.00 -1.10 -16.66
N VAL A 305 13.46 -1.54 -15.52
CA VAL A 305 14.15 -2.48 -14.66
C VAL A 305 14.20 -3.77 -15.43
N SER A 306 15.31 -3.94 -16.17
CA SER A 306 15.48 -5.08 -17.07
C SER A 306 15.24 -6.38 -16.31
N SER A 307 14.49 -7.25 -16.95
CA SER A 307 14.28 -8.65 -16.58
C SER A 307 15.56 -9.48 -16.57
N SER A 308 16.72 -8.87 -16.42
CA SER A 308 17.99 -9.56 -16.19
C SER A 308 17.98 -10.15 -14.78
N GLY A 309 17.08 -11.05 -14.60
CA GLY A 309 17.09 -12.23 -13.74
C GLY A 309 16.63 -12.05 -12.30
N GLY A 310 17.21 -11.24 -11.49
CA GLY A 310 17.05 -11.36 -10.03
C GLY A 310 15.76 -10.74 -9.47
N LEU A 311 15.68 -9.44 -9.45
CA LEU A 311 14.62 -8.70 -8.72
C LEU A 311 13.21 -8.94 -9.29
N GLN A 312 13.07 -8.97 -10.62
CA GLN A 312 11.76 -9.23 -11.26
C GLN A 312 11.24 -10.63 -10.95
N ASN A 313 12.09 -11.66 -11.03
CA ASN A 313 11.69 -13.03 -10.72
C ASN A 313 11.29 -13.14 -9.24
N VAL A 314 12.00 -12.46 -8.37
CA VAL A 314 11.70 -12.39 -6.93
C VAL A 314 10.36 -11.72 -6.67
N MET A 315 10.10 -10.57 -7.27
CA MET A 315 8.83 -9.86 -7.09
C MET A 315 7.65 -10.66 -7.69
N ASN A 316 7.86 -11.29 -8.84
CA ASN A 316 6.86 -12.19 -9.44
C ASN A 316 6.56 -13.37 -8.50
N LEU A 317 7.59 -13.95 -7.91
CA LEU A 317 7.44 -15.05 -6.95
C LEU A 317 6.64 -14.61 -5.71
N MET A 318 6.95 -13.45 -5.13
CA MET A 318 6.25 -12.95 -3.95
C MET A 318 4.78 -12.68 -4.22
N ASN A 319 4.48 -11.93 -5.28
CA ASN A 319 3.11 -11.66 -5.68
C ASN A 319 2.34 -12.96 -5.97
N ALA A 320 3.00 -13.96 -6.56
CA ALA A 320 2.42 -15.27 -6.83
C ALA A 320 2.19 -16.07 -5.52
N ILE A 321 3.13 -16.05 -4.57
CA ILE A 321 2.96 -16.68 -3.26
C ILE A 321 1.75 -16.09 -2.54
N GLU A 322 1.63 -14.77 -2.46
CA GLU A 322 0.50 -14.11 -1.81
C GLU A 322 -0.82 -14.42 -2.51
N TYR A 323 -0.88 -14.30 -3.84
CA TYR A 323 -2.07 -14.58 -4.62
C TYR A 323 -2.55 -16.03 -4.47
N HIS A 324 -1.64 -17.00 -4.63
CA HIS A 324 -2.00 -18.42 -4.54
C HIS A 324 -2.23 -18.90 -3.10
N SER A 325 -1.66 -18.20 -2.10
CA SER A 325 -1.98 -18.46 -0.69
C SER A 325 -3.46 -18.26 -0.39
N GLU A 326 -4.10 -17.26 -1.00
CA GLU A 326 -5.52 -16.97 -0.84
C GLU A 326 -6.44 -17.91 -1.62
N ASN A 327 -5.90 -18.68 -2.56
CA ASN A 327 -6.64 -19.62 -3.41
C ASN A 327 -7.93 -19.03 -4.00
N PRO A 328 -7.88 -17.90 -4.70
CA PRO A 328 -9.05 -17.16 -5.16
C PRO A 328 -9.86 -17.96 -6.21
N GLU A 329 -9.22 -18.78 -7.01
CA GLU A 329 -9.81 -19.57 -8.09
C GLU A 329 -10.26 -20.96 -7.65
N LYS A 330 -9.94 -21.37 -6.41
CA LYS A 330 -10.20 -22.69 -5.81
C LYS A 330 -9.55 -23.87 -6.57
N ASP A 331 -8.55 -23.58 -7.40
CA ASP A 331 -8.07 -24.54 -8.38
C ASP A 331 -6.78 -25.24 -8.00
N SER A 332 -5.96 -24.70 -7.11
CA SER A 332 -4.65 -25.32 -6.94
C SER A 332 -3.90 -24.98 -5.66
N PRO A 333 -4.07 -25.77 -4.59
CA PRO A 333 -3.09 -25.81 -3.50
C PRO A 333 -1.67 -26.08 -4.03
N TYR A 334 -1.55 -26.85 -5.10
CA TYR A 334 -0.28 -27.25 -5.72
C TYR A 334 0.58 -26.07 -6.20
N GLU A 335 -0.03 -25.02 -6.77
CA GLU A 335 0.74 -23.84 -7.20
C GLU A 335 1.34 -23.10 -6.00
N PHE A 336 0.61 -23.02 -4.89
CA PHE A 336 1.13 -22.42 -3.65
C PHE A 336 2.29 -23.24 -3.07
N GLU A 337 2.17 -24.59 -3.04
CA GLU A 337 3.22 -25.50 -2.59
C GLU A 337 4.49 -25.34 -3.43
N LYS A 338 4.33 -25.27 -4.77
CA LYS A 338 5.43 -25.07 -5.72
C LYS A 338 6.12 -23.72 -5.51
N LEU A 339 5.36 -22.63 -5.37
CA LEU A 339 5.89 -21.29 -5.17
C LEU A 339 6.63 -21.17 -3.84
N LEU A 340 6.16 -21.83 -2.78
CA LEU A 340 6.90 -21.91 -1.52
C LEU A 340 8.21 -22.68 -1.68
N THR A 341 8.20 -23.78 -2.44
CA THR A 341 9.42 -24.52 -2.76
C THR A 341 10.44 -23.63 -3.47
N ASP A 342 10.00 -22.86 -4.47
CA ASP A 342 10.84 -21.90 -5.17
C ASP A 342 11.34 -20.82 -4.20
N GLY A 343 10.49 -20.31 -3.29
CA GLY A 343 10.85 -19.33 -2.27
C GLY A 343 11.94 -19.82 -1.30
N PHE A 344 11.83 -21.06 -0.82
CA PHE A 344 12.85 -21.65 0.05
C PHE A 344 14.17 -21.92 -0.68
N ASN A 345 14.15 -22.22 -1.98
CA ASN A 345 15.35 -22.39 -2.80
C ASN A 345 16.08 -21.06 -3.11
N TYR A 346 15.54 -19.89 -2.73
CA TYR A 346 16.30 -18.65 -2.76
C TYR A 346 17.31 -18.53 -1.60
N PHE A 347 17.13 -19.28 -0.52
CA PHE A 347 18.13 -19.32 0.54
C PHE A 347 19.34 -20.13 0.08
N VAL A 348 20.54 -19.56 0.11
CA VAL A 348 21.77 -20.19 -0.39
C VAL A 348 22.13 -21.48 0.35
N ASN A 349 21.64 -21.64 1.56
CA ASN A 349 21.88 -22.79 2.43
C ASN A 349 20.65 -23.65 2.70
N VAL A 350 19.64 -23.58 1.84
CA VAL A 350 18.46 -24.47 1.89
C VAL A 350 18.28 -25.19 0.57
N GLU A 351 18.00 -26.46 0.63
CA GLU A 351 17.54 -27.27 -0.49
C GLU A 351 16.10 -27.68 -0.21
N ALA A 352 15.15 -27.21 -1.03
CA ALA A 352 13.73 -27.50 -0.89
C ALA A 352 13.21 -28.34 -2.05
N LEU A 353 12.44 -29.38 -1.73
CA LEU A 353 11.85 -30.29 -2.69
C LEU A 353 10.33 -30.34 -2.52
N LEU A 354 9.61 -30.09 -3.62
CA LEU A 354 8.17 -30.29 -3.69
C LEU A 354 7.86 -31.78 -3.67
N VAL A 355 7.14 -32.21 -2.64
CA VAL A 355 6.80 -33.63 -2.47
C VAL A 355 5.34 -33.89 -2.82
N GLY A 356 4.42 -33.09 -2.23
CA GLY A 356 2.99 -33.20 -2.45
C GLY A 356 2.38 -34.60 -2.29
N GLY A 357 1.06 -34.66 -2.28
CA GLY A 357 0.30 -35.92 -2.30
C GLY A 357 -0.21 -36.40 -0.94
N ALA A 358 -1.20 -37.29 -0.99
CA ALA A 358 -1.91 -37.74 0.21
C ALA A 358 -0.97 -38.45 1.21
N GLY A 359 -0.96 -37.97 2.45
CA GLY A 359 -0.18 -38.56 3.56
C GLY A 359 1.31 -38.19 3.57
N LYS A 360 1.69 -37.17 2.82
CA LYS A 360 3.04 -36.57 2.81
C LYS A 360 2.99 -35.11 3.27
N THR A 361 4.16 -34.51 3.54
CA THR A 361 4.31 -33.06 3.65
C THR A 361 4.26 -32.43 2.27
N ASP A 362 4.00 -31.14 2.19
CA ASP A 362 3.94 -30.44 0.91
C ASP A 362 5.35 -30.14 0.37
N VAL A 363 6.25 -29.66 1.24
CA VAL A 363 7.66 -29.39 0.89
C VAL A 363 8.59 -30.01 1.94
N GLU A 364 9.61 -30.74 1.49
CA GLU A 364 10.72 -31.20 2.31
C GLU A 364 11.92 -30.27 2.11
N CYS A 365 12.48 -29.80 3.21
CA CYS A 365 13.62 -28.89 3.19
C CYS A 365 14.81 -29.46 3.98
N LEU A 366 16.01 -29.20 3.45
CA LEU A 366 17.28 -29.50 4.10
C LEU A 366 18.05 -28.20 4.33
N PHE A 367 18.29 -27.85 5.56
CA PHE A 367 19.22 -26.78 5.94
C PHE A 367 20.64 -27.33 5.88
N LEU A 368 21.44 -26.85 4.92
CA LEU A 368 22.70 -27.47 4.49
C LEU A 368 23.81 -27.39 5.53
N ASP A 369 23.87 -26.26 6.27
CA ASP A 369 24.95 -26.00 7.24
C ASP A 369 25.02 -27.03 8.36
N THR A 370 23.85 -27.43 8.85
CA THR A 370 23.73 -28.42 9.95
C THR A 370 23.18 -29.76 9.51
N LYS A 371 22.83 -29.90 8.21
CA LYS A 371 22.10 -31.04 7.65
C LYS A 371 20.77 -31.31 8.35
N TYR A 372 20.14 -30.24 8.83
CA TYR A 372 18.89 -30.29 9.56
C TYR A 372 17.69 -30.32 8.59
N LYS A 373 16.86 -31.34 8.71
CA LYS A 373 15.63 -31.45 7.90
C LYS A 373 14.46 -30.76 8.57
N PHE A 374 13.66 -30.08 7.79
CA PHE A 374 12.39 -29.51 8.23
C PHE A 374 11.31 -29.67 7.15
N CYS A 375 10.06 -29.54 7.54
CA CYS A 375 8.90 -29.60 6.65
C CYS A 375 8.29 -28.23 6.47
N VAL A 376 7.72 -27.96 5.30
CA VAL A 376 6.77 -26.87 5.10
C VAL A 376 5.43 -27.48 4.70
N ASP A 377 4.37 -27.05 5.38
CA ASP A 377 3.00 -27.45 5.12
C ASP A 377 2.21 -26.21 4.65
N ALA A 378 1.85 -26.18 3.41
CA ALA A 378 1.20 -25.06 2.75
C ALA A 378 -0.32 -25.11 2.94
N LYS A 379 -0.89 -24.07 3.51
CA LYS A 379 -2.34 -23.98 3.74
C LYS A 379 -2.93 -22.81 2.98
N SER A 380 -3.15 -23.01 1.68
CA SER A 380 -3.87 -22.03 0.87
C SER A 380 -5.36 -22.06 1.19
N SER A 381 -5.96 -20.89 1.40
CA SER A 381 -7.39 -20.81 1.72
C SER A 381 -7.98 -19.43 1.48
N SER A 382 -9.11 -19.39 0.81
CA SER A 382 -9.96 -18.18 0.70
C SER A 382 -10.69 -17.87 2.02
N ARG A 383 -10.63 -18.79 2.99
CA ARG A 383 -11.19 -18.62 4.35
C ARG A 383 -10.07 -18.76 5.37
N LYS A 384 -10.31 -18.34 6.61
CA LYS A 384 -9.37 -18.62 7.70
C LYS A 384 -9.15 -20.11 7.88
N LEU A 385 -7.90 -20.49 8.03
CA LEU A 385 -7.54 -21.80 8.55
C LEU A 385 -8.17 -21.98 9.95
N SER A 386 -9.07 -22.94 10.10
CA SER A 386 -9.88 -23.10 11.31
C SER A 386 -9.36 -24.18 12.26
N SER A 387 -8.57 -25.12 11.77
CA SER A 387 -8.00 -26.19 12.58
C SER A 387 -6.81 -26.83 11.88
N LEU A 388 -5.92 -27.42 12.67
CA LEU A 388 -4.79 -28.22 12.22
C LEU A 388 -4.85 -29.62 12.86
N ASN A 389 -4.41 -30.61 12.12
CA ASN A 389 -4.25 -31.94 12.65
C ASN A 389 -2.80 -32.14 13.09
N GLY A 390 -2.47 -31.75 14.33
CA GLY A 390 -1.12 -31.88 14.91
C GLY A 390 -0.60 -33.33 14.88
N GLY A 391 -1.45 -34.34 15.09
CA GLY A 391 -1.07 -35.74 14.98
C GLY A 391 -0.58 -36.14 13.57
N ARG A 392 -1.25 -35.65 12.52
CA ARG A 392 -0.85 -35.88 11.14
C ARG A 392 0.47 -35.15 10.81
N LEU A 393 0.63 -33.92 11.22
CA LEU A 393 1.87 -33.15 11.04
C LEU A 393 3.05 -33.83 11.73
N ARG A 394 2.86 -34.30 12.96
CA ARG A 394 3.88 -35.06 13.71
C ARG A 394 4.26 -36.36 13.00
N LEU A 395 3.28 -37.07 12.44
CA LEU A 395 3.55 -38.33 11.71
C LEU A 395 4.37 -38.06 10.42
N HIS A 396 4.02 -37.03 9.68
CA HIS A 396 4.76 -36.66 8.47
C HIS A 396 6.20 -36.27 8.80
N ARG A 397 6.39 -35.39 9.77
CA ARG A 397 7.71 -34.97 10.26
C ARG A 397 8.59 -36.16 10.65
N ARG A 398 8.05 -37.09 11.44
CA ARG A 398 8.80 -38.29 11.88
C ARG A 398 9.19 -39.20 10.73
N LYS A 399 8.34 -39.34 9.69
CA LYS A 399 8.63 -40.21 8.54
C LYS A 399 9.88 -39.81 7.79
N ILE A 400 10.15 -38.51 7.70
CA ILE A 400 11.31 -38.00 6.97
C ILE A 400 12.47 -37.59 7.89
N GLY A 401 12.31 -37.74 9.21
CA GLY A 401 13.33 -37.35 10.19
C GLY A 401 13.52 -35.84 10.30
N ALA A 402 12.47 -35.04 10.06
CA ALA A 402 12.51 -33.60 10.20
C ALA A 402 12.30 -33.17 11.67
N GLY A 403 12.98 -32.09 12.06
CA GLY A 403 12.91 -31.59 13.43
C GLY A 403 11.71 -30.69 13.67
N TYR A 404 11.27 -29.89 12.73
CA TYR A 404 10.06 -29.07 12.86
C TYR A 404 9.24 -29.02 11.56
N THR A 405 8.00 -28.53 11.68
CA THR A 405 7.11 -28.21 10.57
C THR A 405 6.76 -26.73 10.61
N LEU A 406 7.00 -26.01 9.52
CA LEU A 406 6.56 -24.64 9.34
C LEU A 406 5.27 -24.63 8.51
N ILE A 407 4.19 -24.11 9.09
CA ILE A 407 2.92 -23.93 8.37
C ILE A 407 2.90 -22.53 7.79
N ILE A 408 2.72 -22.42 6.48
CA ILE A 408 2.56 -21.14 5.81
C ILE A 408 1.12 -21.01 5.32
N THR A 409 0.45 -19.94 5.77
CA THR A 409 -0.97 -19.68 5.47
C THR A 409 -1.23 -18.19 5.33
N PRO A 410 -2.21 -17.75 4.53
CA PRO A 410 -2.54 -16.33 4.44
C PRO A 410 -3.23 -15.82 5.71
N ARG A 411 -3.99 -16.71 6.41
CA ARG A 411 -4.80 -16.34 7.58
C ARG A 411 -5.26 -17.56 8.37
N TYR A 412 -5.48 -17.39 9.67
CA TYR A 412 -5.98 -18.45 10.53
C TYR A 412 -6.86 -17.89 11.66
N VAL A 413 -7.59 -18.77 12.37
CA VAL A 413 -8.29 -18.41 13.62
C VAL A 413 -7.39 -18.73 14.83
N PRO A 414 -7.48 -17.96 15.95
CA PRO A 414 -6.60 -18.17 17.11
C PRO A 414 -6.60 -19.59 17.69
N SER A 415 -7.71 -20.35 17.54
CA SER A 415 -7.80 -21.74 18.00
C SER A 415 -6.81 -22.68 17.29
N VAL A 416 -6.30 -22.33 16.12
CA VAL A 416 -5.25 -23.08 15.40
C VAL A 416 -3.97 -23.21 16.25
N LEU A 417 -3.65 -22.18 17.04
CA LEU A 417 -2.46 -22.21 17.90
C LEU A 417 -2.61 -23.27 19.03
N THR A 418 -3.84 -23.50 19.50
CA THR A 418 -4.09 -24.59 20.47
C THR A 418 -3.85 -25.97 19.87
N ASP A 419 -4.09 -26.14 18.54
CA ASP A 419 -3.85 -27.40 17.84
C ASP A 419 -2.36 -27.77 17.73
N ILE A 420 -1.46 -26.82 17.87
CA ILE A 420 0.00 -26.98 17.74
C ILE A 420 0.77 -26.73 19.04
N GLU A 421 0.09 -26.32 20.09
CA GLU A 421 0.71 -26.06 21.41
C GLU A 421 1.51 -27.26 21.87
N GLY A 422 2.79 -27.04 22.19
CA GLY A 422 3.71 -28.09 22.62
C GLY A 422 4.21 -29.04 21.51
N ASP A 423 3.87 -28.81 20.26
CA ASP A 423 4.43 -29.52 19.12
C ASP A 423 5.55 -28.71 18.45
N ASP A 424 6.49 -29.40 17.77
CA ASP A 424 7.52 -28.71 16.96
C ASP A 424 6.92 -28.23 15.64
N VAL A 425 5.92 -27.39 15.73
CA VAL A 425 5.18 -26.80 14.61
C VAL A 425 5.05 -25.31 14.86
N SER A 426 5.34 -24.49 13.88
CA SER A 426 5.15 -23.04 13.95
C SER A 426 4.27 -22.57 12.79
N VAL A 427 3.52 -21.50 13.02
CA VAL A 427 2.73 -20.83 11.98
C VAL A 427 3.45 -19.56 11.53
N LEU A 428 3.50 -19.34 10.22
CA LEU A 428 4.01 -18.13 9.60
C LEU A 428 3.01 -17.66 8.53
N LEU A 429 2.67 -16.37 8.57
CA LEU A 429 1.82 -15.78 7.53
C LEU A 429 2.57 -15.68 6.21
N ALA A 430 1.87 -15.97 5.09
CA ALA A 430 2.44 -15.90 3.76
C ALA A 430 2.98 -14.51 3.42
N SER A 431 2.25 -13.45 3.81
CA SER A 431 2.68 -12.05 3.65
C SER A 431 3.96 -11.72 4.43
N THR A 432 4.13 -12.28 5.62
CA THR A 432 5.35 -12.09 6.42
C THR A 432 6.54 -12.84 5.83
N PHE A 433 6.32 -14.07 5.33
CA PHE A 433 7.36 -14.83 4.64
C PHE A 433 7.84 -14.11 3.37
N THR A 434 6.91 -13.58 2.56
CA THR A 434 7.25 -12.85 1.34
C THR A 434 7.97 -11.54 1.65
N GLU A 435 7.57 -10.80 2.69
CA GLU A 435 8.26 -9.60 3.13
C GLU A 435 9.72 -9.89 3.55
N TYR A 436 9.93 -10.91 4.38
CA TYR A 436 11.26 -11.33 4.80
C TYR A 436 12.14 -11.73 3.62
N LEU A 437 11.61 -12.56 2.73
CA LEU A 437 12.31 -13.04 1.53
C LEU A 437 12.66 -11.89 0.59
N TYR A 438 11.77 -10.93 0.41
CA TYR A 438 12.02 -9.73 -0.38
C TYR A 438 13.18 -8.91 0.16
N GLN A 439 13.13 -8.56 1.43
CA GLN A 439 14.17 -7.77 2.07
C GLN A 439 15.52 -8.48 2.00
N LEU A 440 15.53 -9.79 2.22
CA LEU A 440 16.73 -10.61 2.16
C LEU A 440 17.37 -10.57 0.75
N ILE A 441 16.57 -10.73 -0.31
CA ILE A 441 17.07 -10.80 -1.68
C ILE A 441 17.44 -9.42 -2.23
N THR A 442 16.75 -8.35 -1.79
CA THR A 442 17.00 -6.99 -2.25
C THR A 442 18.13 -6.30 -1.51
N SER A 443 18.52 -6.81 -0.34
CA SER A 443 19.65 -6.29 0.42
C SER A 443 20.97 -6.61 -0.31
N LYS A 444 21.74 -5.57 -0.61
CA LYS A 444 23.02 -5.71 -1.33
C LYS A 444 24.17 -6.26 -0.47
N ASP A 445 24.01 -6.22 0.85
CA ASP A 445 25.09 -6.46 1.81
C ASP A 445 24.92 -7.77 2.58
N THR A 446 23.88 -8.55 2.31
CA THR A 446 23.59 -9.82 2.99
C THR A 446 23.39 -10.96 2.01
N GLU A 447 24.02 -12.10 2.27
CA GLU A 447 23.67 -13.35 1.58
C GLU A 447 22.27 -13.76 2.00
N THR A 448 21.56 -14.45 1.09
CA THR A 448 20.21 -14.97 1.34
C THR A 448 20.28 -16.19 2.26
N ASP A 449 20.66 -15.99 3.51
CA ASP A 449 20.94 -17.01 4.52
C ASP A 449 19.70 -17.32 5.36
N TYR A 450 19.45 -18.60 5.60
CA TYR A 450 18.30 -19.10 6.35
C TYR A 450 18.55 -19.18 7.87
N THR A 451 19.79 -19.03 8.34
CA THR A 451 20.21 -19.31 9.72
C THR A 451 19.39 -18.56 10.76
N ASP A 452 19.17 -17.26 10.56
CA ASP A 452 18.44 -16.44 11.54
C ASP A 452 16.97 -16.89 11.65
N LEU A 453 16.32 -17.15 10.49
CA LEU A 453 14.96 -17.66 10.47
C LEU A 453 14.87 -19.07 11.07
N HIS A 454 15.84 -19.93 10.80
CA HIS A 454 15.94 -21.28 11.40
C HIS A 454 16.02 -21.23 12.92
N ASN A 455 16.92 -20.42 13.47
CA ASN A 455 17.08 -20.28 14.91
C ASN A 455 15.81 -19.72 15.56
N LEU A 456 15.20 -18.69 14.95
CA LEU A 456 13.97 -18.12 15.45
C LEU A 456 12.83 -19.15 15.50
N ILE A 457 12.72 -20.02 14.48
CA ILE A 457 11.72 -21.11 14.47
C ILE A 457 11.98 -22.10 15.60
N LEU A 458 13.23 -22.54 15.76
CA LEU A 458 13.59 -23.51 16.79
C LEU A 458 13.28 -23.03 18.21
N GLU A 459 13.50 -21.75 18.48
CA GLU A 459 13.26 -21.13 19.79
C GLU A 459 11.76 -20.90 20.07
N ASN A 460 10.89 -20.90 19.03
CA ASN A 460 9.49 -20.49 19.13
C ASN A 460 8.51 -21.50 18.54
N THR A 461 8.83 -22.81 18.62
CA THR A 461 7.89 -23.86 18.20
C THR A 461 6.61 -23.84 19.05
N GLY A 462 5.50 -24.26 18.46
CA GLY A 462 4.18 -24.24 19.11
C GLY A 462 3.47 -22.88 19.01
N THR A 463 4.01 -21.91 18.27
CA THR A 463 3.47 -20.56 18.24
C THR A 463 3.33 -20.00 16.81
N ASP A 464 2.67 -18.84 16.69
CA ASP A 464 2.76 -17.97 15.51
C ASP A 464 4.02 -17.11 15.63
N ILE A 465 4.93 -17.28 14.68
CA ILE A 465 6.20 -16.56 14.63
C ILE A 465 6.16 -15.31 13.72
N SER A 466 5.01 -14.97 13.13
CA SER A 466 4.93 -13.89 12.13
C SER A 466 5.39 -12.55 12.69
N SER A 467 5.02 -12.22 13.93
CA SER A 467 5.48 -10.98 14.57
C SER A 467 7.00 -10.98 14.78
N LEU A 468 7.56 -12.10 15.23
CA LEU A 468 8.99 -12.24 15.46
C LEU A 468 9.79 -12.16 14.15
N VAL A 469 9.28 -12.76 13.07
CA VAL A 469 9.90 -12.66 11.74
C VAL A 469 9.82 -11.23 11.21
N SER A 470 8.72 -10.51 11.44
CA SER A 470 8.65 -9.08 11.08
C SER A 470 9.66 -8.25 11.88
N ASP A 471 9.85 -8.53 13.16
CA ASP A 471 10.84 -7.85 13.98
C ASP A 471 12.27 -8.18 13.52
N LEU A 472 12.57 -9.43 13.20
CA LEU A 472 13.83 -9.87 12.61
C LEU A 472 14.10 -9.17 11.26
N THR A 473 13.08 -9.13 10.38
CA THR A 473 13.17 -8.43 9.09
C THR A 473 13.58 -6.98 9.30
N PHE A 474 12.92 -6.34 10.25
CA PHE A 474 13.20 -4.96 10.58
C PHE A 474 14.62 -4.77 11.13
N GLU A 475 15.03 -5.58 12.10
CA GLU A 475 16.37 -5.48 12.72
C GLU A 475 17.49 -5.70 11.71
N LYS A 476 17.28 -6.61 10.76
CA LYS A 476 18.29 -6.98 9.77
C LYS A 476 18.38 -6.02 8.58
N PHE A 477 17.25 -5.48 8.12
CA PHE A 477 17.19 -4.78 6.84
C PHE A 477 16.73 -3.31 6.91
N ALA A 478 16.17 -2.84 8.02
CA ALA A 478 15.84 -1.44 8.19
C ALA A 478 17.10 -0.62 8.50
N SER A 479 17.91 -0.45 7.49
CA SER A 479 19.14 0.38 7.53
C SER A 479 18.87 1.74 6.91
#